data_58826dfa0f2015a6bac06ed7636c68f4
#
_entry.id   58826dfa0f2015a6bac06ed7636c68f4
#
_cell.length_a   1.000
_cell.length_b   1.000
_cell.length_c   1.000
_cell.angle_alpha   90.00
_cell.angle_beta   90.00
_cell.angle_gamma   90.00
#
_symmetry.space_group_name_H-M   'P 1'
#
loop_
_entity.id
_entity.type
_entity.pdbx_description
1 polymer ?
#
loop_
_entity_poly.entity_id
_entity_poly.type
_entity_poly.pdbx_seq_one_letter_code
_entity_poly.pdbx_strand_id
1 'polypeptide(L)'
;MLGGLLLFLLLFVVAIIVGYFWVRGTIRSQEEERAAAKVHTVYPTPVACDPAALSNTVHGPESVGVGAGATFTISLVNNGSAPCLLDAGSQAVGVRVSSGSQQVWDSIACPVGQAERPLLLPPGQAADVSVTWNGNAATSDCAAATAAPASPAGASASSTPSNDASAQATGQETPSADPSATDGSSAGQAQTAPGNAAGAGTYRFRFVMGGKDLTEDLVFVVG
;
A
#
# COMPACT_ATOMS: atom_id res chain seq x y z
N MET A 1 -73.50 22.35 -46.91
CA MET A 1 -72.84 21.17 -46.37
C MET A 1 -71.49 20.88 -47.01
N LEU A 2 -71.25 21.21 -48.27
CA LEU A 2 -70.01 20.96 -49.01
C LEU A 2 -68.79 21.77 -48.44
N GLY A 3 -68.99 23.01 -47.99
CA GLY A 3 -67.92 23.86 -47.47
C GLY A 3 -67.36 23.38 -46.16
N GLY A 4 -68.13 22.77 -45.24
CA GLY A 4 -67.67 22.20 -43.99
C GLY A 4 -66.79 20.96 -44.19
N LEU A 5 -67.14 20.14 -45.17
CA LEU A 5 -66.35 18.94 -45.50
C LEU A 5 -64.97 19.29 -46.09
N LEU A 6 -64.91 20.31 -46.93
CA LEU A 6 -63.65 20.82 -47.49
C LEU A 6 -62.74 21.42 -46.41
N LEU A 7 -63.31 22.21 -45.50
CA LEU A 7 -62.53 22.75 -44.37
C LEU A 7 -61.97 21.65 -43.48
N PHE A 8 -62.76 20.62 -43.16
CA PHE A 8 -62.33 19.48 -42.37
C PHE A 8 -61.18 18.66 -43.03
N LEU A 9 -61.30 18.43 -44.35
CA LEU A 9 -60.23 17.77 -45.12
C LEU A 9 -58.93 18.59 -45.10
N LEU A 10 -59.04 19.90 -45.23
CA LEU A 10 -57.87 20.79 -45.22
C LEU A 10 -57.17 20.80 -43.87
N LEU A 11 -57.93 20.87 -42.77
CA LEU A 11 -57.39 20.78 -41.41
C LEU A 11 -56.74 19.40 -41.16
N PHE A 12 -57.34 18.31 -41.67
CA PHE A 12 -56.80 16.96 -41.55
C PHE A 12 -55.46 16.81 -42.26
N VAL A 13 -55.36 17.35 -43.50
CA VAL A 13 -54.08 17.36 -44.25
C VAL A 13 -53.01 18.16 -43.54
N VAL A 14 -53.35 19.33 -43.02
CA VAL A 14 -52.40 20.15 -42.24
C VAL A 14 -51.91 19.40 -40.98
N ALA A 15 -52.81 18.74 -40.26
CA ALA A 15 -52.46 17.92 -39.10
C ALA A 15 -51.49 16.79 -39.44
N ILE A 16 -51.68 16.10 -40.56
CA ILE A 16 -50.80 15.06 -41.06
C ILE A 16 -49.42 15.64 -41.41
N ILE A 17 -49.38 16.79 -42.09
CA ILE A 17 -48.11 17.41 -42.46
C ILE A 17 -47.34 17.86 -41.22
N VAL A 18 -47.98 18.51 -40.24
CA VAL A 18 -47.38 18.90 -39.00
C VAL A 18 -46.86 17.69 -38.20
N GLY A 19 -47.69 16.64 -38.12
CA GLY A 19 -47.28 15.38 -37.46
C GLY A 19 -46.07 14.73 -38.15
N TYR A 20 -46.04 14.72 -39.47
CA TYR A 20 -44.89 14.20 -40.22
C TYR A 20 -43.59 14.98 -39.96
N PHE A 21 -43.65 16.31 -39.97
CA PHE A 21 -42.48 17.14 -39.68
C PHE A 21 -42.01 16.99 -38.21
N TRP A 22 -42.97 16.84 -37.31
CA TRP A 22 -42.65 16.64 -35.88
C TRP A 22 -41.93 15.29 -35.67
N VAL A 23 -42.47 14.20 -36.23
CA VAL A 23 -41.83 12.87 -36.13
C VAL A 23 -40.47 12.85 -36.83
N ARG A 24 -40.35 13.50 -37.98
CA ARG A 24 -39.09 13.57 -38.72
C ARG A 24 -38.03 14.40 -37.93
N GLY A 25 -38.45 15.42 -37.22
CA GLY A 25 -37.58 16.21 -36.35
C GLY A 25 -37.03 15.40 -35.14
N THR A 26 -37.91 14.63 -34.49
CA THR A 26 -37.53 13.78 -33.37
C THR A 26 -36.61 12.62 -33.79
N ILE A 27 -36.82 12.04 -34.99
CA ILE A 27 -35.90 10.98 -35.49
C ILE A 27 -34.52 11.56 -35.77
N ARG A 28 -34.42 12.75 -36.38
CA ARG A 28 -33.12 13.38 -36.66
C ARG A 28 -32.35 13.71 -35.41
N SER A 29 -33.00 14.26 -34.37
CA SER A 29 -32.31 14.56 -33.10
C SER A 29 -31.78 13.29 -32.42
N GLN A 30 -32.51 12.18 -32.49
CA GLN A 30 -32.03 10.90 -31.97
C GLN A 30 -30.86 10.32 -32.79
N GLU A 31 -30.81 10.54 -34.08
CA GLU A 31 -29.69 10.12 -34.92
C GLU A 31 -28.44 10.93 -34.65
N GLU A 32 -28.57 12.24 -34.41
CA GLU A 32 -27.45 13.12 -34.01
C GLU A 32 -26.92 12.75 -32.63
N GLU A 33 -27.78 12.48 -31.64
CA GLU A 33 -27.36 12.00 -30.31
C GLU A 33 -26.66 10.63 -30.41
N ARG A 34 -27.16 9.71 -31.23
CA ARG A 34 -26.50 8.41 -31.46
C ARG A 34 -25.20 8.54 -32.24
N ALA A 35 -25.09 9.48 -33.17
CA ALA A 35 -23.85 9.76 -33.88
C ALA A 35 -22.79 10.38 -32.91
N ALA A 36 -23.20 11.31 -32.03
CA ALA A 36 -22.35 11.86 -31.01
C ALA A 36 -21.87 10.81 -29.99
N ALA A 37 -22.77 9.88 -29.60
CA ALA A 37 -22.42 8.76 -28.72
C ALA A 37 -21.48 7.73 -29.36
N LYS A 38 -21.39 7.68 -30.69
CA LYS A 38 -20.50 6.80 -31.44
C LYS A 38 -19.11 7.39 -31.70
N VAL A 39 -18.83 8.62 -31.26
CA VAL A 39 -17.48 9.15 -31.28
C VAL A 39 -16.67 8.37 -30.24
N HIS A 40 -16.09 7.25 -30.66
CA HIS A 40 -15.07 6.57 -29.89
C HIS A 40 -13.88 7.51 -29.76
N THR A 41 -13.80 8.19 -28.61
CA THR A 41 -12.56 8.87 -28.23
C THR A 41 -11.53 7.76 -28.04
N VAL A 42 -10.68 7.56 -29.04
CA VAL A 42 -9.54 6.63 -28.93
C VAL A 42 -8.56 7.29 -27.96
N TYR A 43 -8.64 6.90 -26.69
CA TYR A 43 -7.63 7.27 -25.74
C TYR A 43 -6.36 6.47 -26.04
N PRO A 44 -5.20 7.11 -26.13
CA PRO A 44 -3.95 6.38 -26.27
C PRO A 44 -3.80 5.43 -25.08
N THR A 45 -3.33 4.22 -25.34
CA THR A 45 -3.06 3.25 -24.27
C THR A 45 -2.06 3.85 -23.30
N PRO A 46 -2.37 3.93 -21.98
CA PRO A 46 -1.46 4.48 -21.02
C PRO A 46 -0.18 3.64 -20.97
N VAL A 47 0.97 4.31 -20.96
CA VAL A 47 2.26 3.66 -20.77
C VAL A 47 2.59 3.58 -19.28
N ALA A 48 3.45 2.63 -18.88
CA ALA A 48 3.93 2.56 -17.51
C ALA A 48 4.62 3.85 -17.09
N CYS A 49 4.47 4.25 -15.83
CA CYS A 49 5.17 5.40 -15.30
C CYS A 49 6.69 5.15 -15.30
N ASP A 50 7.45 6.13 -15.81
CA ASP A 50 8.90 6.12 -15.69
C ASP A 50 9.26 6.53 -14.24
N PRO A 51 9.99 5.70 -13.48
CA PRO A 51 10.44 6.06 -12.13
C PRO A 51 11.21 7.38 -12.07
N ALA A 52 11.94 7.74 -13.13
CA ALA A 52 12.68 9.01 -13.21
C ALA A 52 11.77 10.24 -13.35
N ALA A 53 10.54 10.04 -13.84
CA ALA A 53 9.53 11.09 -13.96
C ALA A 53 8.63 11.21 -12.73
N LEU A 54 8.84 10.36 -11.71
CA LEU A 54 8.11 10.40 -10.45
C LEU A 54 8.95 11.15 -9.41
N SER A 55 8.33 12.10 -8.70
CA SER A 55 8.87 12.57 -7.43
C SER A 55 8.21 11.79 -6.30
N ASN A 56 8.93 11.63 -5.21
CA ASN A 56 8.44 10.88 -4.06
C ASN A 56 8.59 11.67 -2.75
N THR A 57 7.68 11.42 -1.82
CA THR A 57 7.77 11.86 -0.43
C THR A 57 7.49 10.65 0.45
N VAL A 58 8.37 10.41 1.41
CA VAL A 58 8.32 9.22 2.25
C VAL A 58 7.98 9.60 3.69
N HIS A 59 7.10 8.80 4.28
CA HIS A 59 6.73 8.86 5.68
C HIS A 59 6.93 7.48 6.31
N GLY A 60 7.56 7.46 7.47
CA GLY A 60 7.76 6.26 8.29
C GLY A 60 7.84 6.65 9.76
N PRO A 61 7.77 5.68 10.68
CA PRO A 61 7.93 5.94 12.10
C PRO A 61 9.37 6.33 12.39
N GLU A 62 9.58 7.17 13.40
CA GLU A 62 10.90 7.44 13.96
C GLU A 62 11.32 6.31 14.91
N SER A 63 10.35 5.72 15.61
CA SER A 63 10.59 4.59 16.52
C SER A 63 9.36 3.68 16.60
N VAL A 64 9.60 2.39 16.87
CA VAL A 64 8.58 1.37 17.15
C VAL A 64 9.05 0.46 18.28
N GLY A 65 8.11 -0.12 19.02
CA GLY A 65 8.43 -1.11 20.05
C GLY A 65 8.90 -2.44 19.45
N VAL A 66 9.68 -3.21 20.20
CA VAL A 66 10.09 -4.57 19.82
C VAL A 66 8.85 -5.43 19.59
N GLY A 67 8.77 -6.09 18.40
CA GLY A 67 7.62 -6.89 17.99
C GLY A 67 6.39 -6.09 17.58
N ALA A 68 6.43 -4.77 17.69
CA ALA A 68 5.40 -3.92 17.09
C ALA A 68 5.68 -3.76 15.59
N GLY A 69 4.64 -3.73 14.79
CA GLY A 69 4.77 -3.47 13.36
C GLY A 69 5.07 -2.01 13.05
N ALA A 70 5.41 -1.74 11.80
CA ALA A 70 5.62 -0.40 11.27
C ALA A 70 4.86 -0.23 9.95
N THR A 71 4.29 0.95 9.71
CA THR A 71 3.73 1.31 8.41
C THR A 71 4.59 2.38 7.77
N PHE A 72 5.00 2.12 6.55
CA PHE A 72 5.77 3.01 5.71
C PHE A 72 4.87 3.48 4.57
N THR A 73 4.85 4.77 4.28
CA THR A 73 4.03 5.34 3.21
C THR A 73 4.91 6.14 2.27
N ILE A 74 4.72 5.94 0.97
CA ILE A 74 5.32 6.75 -0.07
C ILE A 74 4.22 7.42 -0.89
N SER A 75 4.34 8.71 -1.10
CA SER A 75 3.52 9.49 -2.04
C SER A 75 4.29 9.68 -3.32
N LEU A 76 3.76 9.19 -4.43
CA LEU A 76 4.37 9.26 -5.77
C LEU A 76 3.61 10.26 -6.61
N VAL A 77 4.28 11.31 -7.10
CA VAL A 77 3.70 12.35 -7.94
C VAL A 77 4.21 12.21 -9.36
N ASN A 78 3.32 12.21 -10.34
CA ASN A 78 3.70 12.22 -11.75
C ASN A 78 4.14 13.62 -12.19
N ASN A 79 5.43 13.84 -12.37
CA ASN A 79 6.00 15.09 -12.89
C ASN A 79 6.12 15.10 -14.43
N GLY A 80 5.69 14.03 -15.09
CA GLY A 80 5.64 13.97 -16.54
C GLY A 80 4.51 14.85 -17.10
N SER A 81 4.52 15.04 -18.41
CA SER A 81 3.50 15.84 -19.11
C SER A 81 2.27 15.04 -19.57
N ALA A 82 2.31 13.71 -19.44
CA ALA A 82 1.24 12.80 -19.85
C ALA A 82 0.81 11.87 -18.70
N PRO A 83 -0.43 11.41 -18.69
CA PRO A 83 -0.85 10.39 -17.74
C PRO A 83 -0.10 9.08 -17.98
N CYS A 84 0.27 8.40 -16.90
CA CYS A 84 0.95 7.11 -16.94
C CYS A 84 0.25 6.07 -16.05
N LEU A 85 0.53 4.80 -16.28
CA LEU A 85 0.00 3.69 -15.49
C LEU A 85 1.02 3.32 -14.41
N LEU A 86 0.65 3.57 -13.15
CA LEU A 86 1.41 3.16 -11.97
C LEU A 86 0.83 1.86 -11.44
N ASP A 87 1.64 0.82 -11.32
CA ASP A 87 1.24 -0.33 -10.51
C ASP A 87 1.65 -0.07 -9.05
N ALA A 88 0.66 0.11 -8.19
CA ALA A 88 0.81 0.32 -6.76
C ALA A 88 0.57 -0.97 -5.95
N GLY A 89 0.65 -2.14 -6.62
CA GLY A 89 0.51 -3.45 -6.00
C GLY A 89 1.73 -3.87 -5.21
N SER A 90 1.55 -4.85 -4.33
CA SER A 90 2.58 -5.34 -3.40
C SER A 90 3.76 -6.02 -4.09
N GLN A 91 3.63 -6.40 -5.37
CA GLN A 91 4.74 -6.94 -6.17
C GLN A 91 5.50 -5.85 -6.94
N ALA A 92 4.91 -4.68 -7.13
CA ALA A 92 5.49 -3.59 -7.90
C ALA A 92 6.20 -2.55 -7.02
N VAL A 93 5.57 -2.15 -5.91
CA VAL A 93 6.12 -1.19 -4.95
C VAL A 93 6.22 -1.85 -3.58
N GLY A 94 7.40 -1.82 -3.01
CA GLY A 94 7.67 -2.43 -1.71
C GLY A 94 8.70 -1.70 -0.88
N VAL A 95 8.99 -2.27 0.29
CA VAL A 95 9.94 -1.75 1.26
C VAL A 95 10.94 -2.84 1.61
N ARG A 96 12.22 -2.46 1.67
CA ARG A 96 13.29 -3.25 2.29
C ARG A 96 13.68 -2.64 3.62
N VAL A 97 13.76 -3.49 4.64
CA VAL A 97 14.25 -3.11 5.97
C VAL A 97 15.58 -3.83 6.21
N SER A 98 16.57 -3.10 6.69
CA SER A 98 17.89 -3.61 7.01
C SER A 98 18.40 -3.11 8.35
N SER A 99 19.30 -3.85 8.96
CA SER A 99 20.05 -3.43 10.16
C SER A 99 21.53 -3.70 9.91
N GLY A 100 22.33 -2.65 9.93
CA GLY A 100 23.71 -2.72 9.45
C GLY A 100 23.77 -3.17 7.99
N SER A 101 24.50 -4.24 7.72
CA SER A 101 24.58 -4.86 6.40
C SER A 101 23.57 -5.99 6.17
N GLN A 102 22.78 -6.34 7.19
CA GLN A 102 21.81 -7.42 7.09
C GLN A 102 20.45 -6.91 6.60
N GLN A 103 19.90 -7.57 5.57
CA GLN A 103 18.51 -7.44 5.21
C GLN A 103 17.66 -8.19 6.22
N VAL A 104 16.71 -7.49 6.84
CA VAL A 104 15.82 -8.04 7.88
C VAL A 104 14.48 -8.42 7.27
N TRP A 105 13.99 -7.61 6.33
CA TRP A 105 12.71 -7.86 5.69
C TRP A 105 12.67 -7.26 4.29
N ASP A 106 11.90 -7.92 3.40
CA ASP A 106 11.64 -7.46 2.04
C ASP A 106 10.18 -7.77 1.67
N SER A 107 9.38 -6.74 1.53
CA SER A 107 7.96 -6.90 1.19
C SER A 107 7.73 -7.38 -0.23
N ILE A 108 8.68 -7.20 -1.15
CA ILE A 108 8.58 -7.73 -2.52
C ILE A 108 8.82 -9.24 -2.53
N ALA A 109 9.75 -9.72 -1.71
CA ALA A 109 10.01 -11.15 -1.60
C ALA A 109 8.83 -11.91 -0.98
N CYS A 110 8.14 -11.26 -0.03
CA CYS A 110 6.99 -11.82 0.67
C CYS A 110 5.80 -10.83 0.60
N PRO A 111 5.16 -10.70 -0.58
CA PRO A 111 4.12 -9.70 -0.78
C PRO A 111 2.87 -10.03 0.04
N VAL A 112 2.31 -9.00 0.68
CA VAL A 112 1.05 -9.05 1.41
C VAL A 112 0.07 -8.08 0.78
N GLY A 113 -1.17 -8.51 0.57
CA GLY A 113 -2.22 -7.70 -0.05
C GLY A 113 -2.38 -7.97 -1.54
N GLN A 114 -2.89 -6.99 -2.28
CA GLN A 114 -3.11 -7.10 -3.73
C GLN A 114 -1.77 -7.09 -4.46
N ALA A 115 -1.50 -8.15 -5.23
CA ALA A 115 -0.27 -8.29 -6.01
C ALA A 115 -0.11 -7.18 -7.05
N GLU A 116 -1.18 -6.84 -7.75
CA GLU A 116 -1.25 -5.81 -8.77
C GLU A 116 -2.36 -4.80 -8.43
N ARG A 117 -2.06 -3.52 -8.53
CA ARG A 117 -3.00 -2.43 -8.35
C ARG A 117 -2.72 -1.30 -9.34
N PRO A 118 -3.12 -1.47 -10.60
CA PRO A 118 -2.86 -0.47 -11.63
C PRO A 118 -3.69 0.80 -11.39
N LEU A 119 -3.03 1.95 -11.37
CA LEU A 119 -3.60 3.27 -11.19
C LEU A 119 -3.19 4.15 -12.38
N LEU A 120 -4.15 4.82 -13.00
CA LEU A 120 -3.85 5.88 -13.95
C LEU A 120 -3.49 7.14 -13.16
N LEU A 121 -2.24 7.60 -13.31
CA LEU A 121 -1.70 8.76 -12.61
C LEU A 121 -1.56 9.94 -13.57
N PRO A 122 -2.48 10.91 -13.54
CA PRO A 122 -2.39 12.12 -14.36
C PRO A 122 -1.18 12.98 -13.96
N PRO A 123 -0.73 13.89 -14.85
CA PRO A 123 0.30 14.87 -14.52
C PRO A 123 -0.05 15.68 -13.27
N GLY A 124 0.92 15.84 -12.36
CA GLY A 124 0.78 16.59 -11.12
C GLY A 124 -0.08 15.92 -10.05
N GLN A 125 -0.62 14.71 -10.30
CA GLN A 125 -1.38 13.97 -9.29
C GLN A 125 -0.49 13.03 -8.49
N ALA A 126 -0.88 12.82 -7.23
CA ALA A 126 -0.21 11.92 -6.31
C ALA A 126 -0.96 10.60 -6.15
N ALA A 127 -0.21 9.53 -5.90
CA ALA A 127 -0.73 8.25 -5.44
C ALA A 127 0.04 7.78 -4.21
N ASP A 128 -0.67 7.43 -3.15
CA ASP A 128 -0.08 6.94 -1.93
C ASP A 128 -0.05 5.41 -1.91
N VAL A 129 1.11 4.88 -1.55
CA VAL A 129 1.33 3.45 -1.35
C VAL A 129 1.82 3.25 0.08
N SER A 130 1.08 2.44 0.84
CA SER A 130 1.42 2.08 2.21
C SER A 130 1.79 0.61 2.29
N VAL A 131 2.91 0.33 2.95
CA VAL A 131 3.43 -1.01 3.18
C VAL A 131 3.59 -1.21 4.68
N THR A 132 2.99 -2.28 5.21
CA THR A 132 3.04 -2.59 6.64
C THR A 132 3.97 -3.77 6.88
N TRP A 133 4.92 -3.56 7.76
CA TRP A 133 5.80 -4.58 8.31
C TRP A 133 5.25 -5.03 9.67
N ASN A 134 5.21 -6.32 9.92
CA ASN A 134 4.69 -6.89 11.16
C ASN A 134 5.70 -6.93 12.32
N GLY A 135 6.91 -6.38 12.13
CA GLY A 135 7.96 -6.37 13.13
C GLY A 135 8.79 -7.67 13.18
N ASN A 136 8.55 -8.63 12.28
CA ASN A 136 9.31 -9.87 12.22
C ASN A 136 10.41 -9.83 11.16
N ALA A 137 11.53 -10.48 11.45
CA ALA A 137 12.55 -10.74 10.45
C ALA A 137 12.05 -11.85 9.50
N ALA A 138 12.00 -11.53 8.20
CA ALA A 138 11.53 -12.44 7.15
C ALA A 138 12.24 -12.13 5.84
N THR A 139 13.35 -12.77 5.60
CA THR A 139 14.14 -12.60 4.36
C THR A 139 13.77 -13.61 3.29
N SER A 140 13.42 -14.83 3.68
CA SER A 140 13.07 -15.94 2.78
C SER A 140 11.88 -16.77 3.27
N ASP A 141 11.52 -16.64 4.55
CA ASP A 141 10.35 -17.33 5.13
C ASP A 141 9.15 -16.39 5.18
N CYS A 142 8.29 -16.48 4.16
CA CYS A 142 7.10 -15.65 4.06
C CYS A 142 6.05 -15.96 5.13
N ALA A 143 6.10 -17.10 5.81
CA ALA A 143 5.21 -17.40 6.94
C ALA A 143 5.48 -16.45 8.11
N ALA A 144 6.74 -16.08 8.37
CA ALA A 144 7.09 -15.09 9.37
C ALA A 144 6.62 -13.66 8.98
N ALA A 145 6.63 -13.34 7.69
CA ALA A 145 6.16 -12.05 7.21
C ALA A 145 4.64 -11.86 7.36
N THR A 146 3.87 -12.93 7.35
CA THR A 146 2.41 -12.91 7.47
C THR A 146 1.90 -13.23 8.88
N ALA A 147 2.80 -13.64 9.80
CA ALA A 147 2.44 -13.90 11.18
C ALA A 147 1.90 -12.64 11.87
N ALA A 148 1.01 -12.81 12.83
CA ALA A 148 0.57 -11.69 13.65
C ALA A 148 1.77 -11.05 14.37
N PRO A 149 1.79 -9.71 14.58
CA PRO A 149 2.85 -9.05 15.32
C PRO A 149 2.97 -9.68 16.71
N ALA A 150 4.22 -9.88 17.18
CA ALA A 150 4.46 -10.42 18.51
C ALA A 150 3.86 -9.46 19.54
N SER A 151 3.01 -9.95 20.43
CA SER A 151 2.52 -9.12 21.53
C SER A 151 3.72 -8.64 22.35
N PRO A 152 3.80 -7.34 22.73
CA PRO A 152 4.87 -6.85 23.55
C PRO A 152 4.93 -7.67 24.83
N ALA A 153 6.09 -8.27 25.09
CA ALA A 153 6.36 -9.00 26.33
C ALA A 153 6.37 -8.02 27.50
N GLY A 154 5.24 -7.85 28.17
CA GLY A 154 5.12 -6.90 29.27
C GLY A 154 3.73 -6.68 29.80
N ALA A 155 2.96 -7.75 30.02
CA ALA A 155 1.89 -7.72 31.01
C ALA A 155 1.89 -9.07 31.73
N SER A 156 2.75 -9.19 32.73
CA SER A 156 2.65 -10.25 33.73
C SER A 156 1.30 -10.12 34.42
N ALA A 157 0.34 -10.91 34.01
CA ALA A 157 -0.82 -11.19 34.83
C ALA A 157 -0.31 -11.97 36.03
N SER A 158 -0.30 -11.33 37.20
CA SER A 158 -0.13 -11.97 38.50
C SER A 158 -1.17 -13.08 38.64
N SER A 159 -0.77 -14.28 38.39
CA SER A 159 -1.47 -15.45 38.92
C SER A 159 -0.93 -15.74 40.33
N THR A 160 -1.77 -15.50 41.29
CA THR A 160 -1.62 -15.88 42.69
C THR A 160 -1.19 -17.34 42.83
N PRO A 161 -0.10 -17.67 43.54
CA PRO A 161 0.23 -19.07 43.82
C PRO A 161 -0.63 -19.59 44.95
N SER A 162 -1.37 -20.64 44.72
CA SER A 162 -1.89 -21.51 45.77
C SER A 162 -0.76 -22.36 46.29
N ASN A 163 -0.57 -22.27 47.60
CA ASN A 163 0.34 -23.08 48.40
C ASN A 163 -0.02 -24.60 48.25
N ASP A 164 1.01 -25.40 48.04
CA ASP A 164 1.11 -26.64 48.85
C ASP A 164 2.59 -27.03 49.03
N ALA A 165 2.87 -27.44 50.24
CA ALA A 165 4.13 -27.61 50.89
C ALA A 165 4.86 -28.91 50.46
N SER A 166 6.14 -28.97 50.43
CA SER A 166 7.03 -29.79 51.29
C SER A 166 8.44 -29.97 50.77
N ALA A 167 9.38 -29.48 51.54
CA ALA A 167 10.55 -30.09 52.11
C ALA A 167 11.84 -30.35 51.31
N GLN A 168 12.90 -29.77 51.91
CA GLN A 168 14.29 -30.23 52.09
C GLN A 168 15.25 -30.13 50.92
N ALA A 169 16.24 -29.38 51.01
CA ALA A 169 17.44 -29.05 51.87
C ALA A 169 18.75 -29.31 51.12
N THR A 170 19.67 -28.41 51.37
CA THR A 170 21.16 -28.50 51.34
C THR A 170 21.89 -28.30 50.02
N GLY A 171 22.84 -27.33 50.11
CA GLY A 171 24.07 -27.29 49.32
C GLY A 171 24.45 -25.89 48.82
N GLN A 172 24.89 -25.04 49.62
CA GLN A 172 26.06 -24.14 49.66
C GLN A 172 27.04 -24.30 48.49
N GLU A 173 27.31 -23.19 47.79
CA GLU A 173 28.62 -22.56 47.62
C GLU A 173 28.60 -21.43 46.61
N THR A 174 29.01 -20.28 47.11
CA THR A 174 29.45 -19.11 46.32
C THR A 174 30.92 -19.36 45.90
N PRO A 175 31.35 -18.87 44.72
CA PRO A 175 32.38 -17.84 44.82
C PRO A 175 32.16 -16.67 43.84
N SER A 176 32.55 -15.54 44.37
CA SER A 176 32.86 -14.28 43.72
C SER A 176 33.91 -14.43 42.61
N ALA A 177 33.75 -13.66 41.52
CA ALA A 177 34.86 -13.00 40.82
C ALA A 177 34.31 -12.09 39.72
N ASP A 178 34.48 -10.86 39.89
CA ASP A 178 35.31 -9.89 39.17
C ASP A 178 34.75 -9.27 37.90
N PRO A 179 34.56 -7.95 37.85
CA PRO A 179 34.11 -7.21 36.65
C PRO A 179 35.36 -6.82 35.85
N SER A 180 35.56 -7.46 34.71
CA SER A 180 36.43 -6.91 33.66
C SER A 180 35.59 -6.17 32.64
N ALA A 181 35.62 -4.87 32.74
CA ALA A 181 35.22 -3.96 31.69
C ALA A 181 36.08 -4.19 30.45
N THR A 182 35.44 -4.52 29.36
CA THR A 182 36.03 -4.36 28.03
C THR A 182 35.07 -3.49 27.21
N ASP A 183 35.45 -2.22 27.09
CA ASP A 183 34.90 -1.31 26.09
C ASP A 183 35.13 -1.90 24.69
N GLY A 184 34.06 -2.31 24.09
CA GLY A 184 33.99 -2.66 22.70
C GLY A 184 32.76 -1.98 22.11
N SER A 185 32.94 -0.79 21.52
CA SER A 185 31.97 -0.15 20.66
C SER A 185 31.68 -1.09 19.47
N SER A 186 30.81 -2.04 19.67
CA SER A 186 30.15 -2.77 18.60
C SER A 186 28.94 -1.96 18.21
N ALA A 187 28.97 -1.36 17.02
CA ALA A 187 27.77 -0.87 16.35
C ALA A 187 26.71 -2.00 16.43
N GLY A 188 25.66 -1.76 17.22
CA GLY A 188 24.70 -2.78 17.60
C GLY A 188 24.08 -3.44 16.39
N GLN A 189 24.49 -4.66 16.11
CA GLN A 189 23.75 -5.55 15.22
C GLN A 189 22.43 -5.87 15.91
N ALA A 190 21.32 -5.62 15.22
CA ALA A 190 20.00 -5.94 15.74
C ALA A 190 19.93 -7.43 16.10
N GLN A 191 19.68 -7.72 17.35
CA GLN A 191 19.51 -9.08 17.83
C GLN A 191 18.08 -9.52 17.53
N THR A 192 17.94 -10.65 16.85
CA THR A 192 16.63 -11.27 16.64
C THR A 192 16.09 -11.74 17.98
N ALA A 193 14.94 -11.21 18.38
CA ALA A 193 14.26 -11.64 19.61
C ALA A 193 13.70 -13.06 19.44
N PRO A 194 13.45 -13.81 20.55
CA PRO A 194 12.84 -15.13 20.44
C PRO A 194 11.51 -15.07 19.69
N GLY A 195 11.35 -15.85 18.63
CA GLY A 195 10.13 -15.89 17.82
C GLY A 195 10.17 -15.06 16.52
N ASN A 196 11.34 -14.83 15.93
CA ASN A 196 11.57 -14.06 14.70
C ASN A 196 11.26 -12.55 14.79
N ALA A 197 10.86 -12.00 15.92
CA ALA A 197 10.70 -10.55 16.07
C ALA A 197 12.04 -9.83 15.86
N ALA A 198 12.03 -8.71 15.18
CA ALA A 198 13.18 -7.82 15.09
C ALA A 198 13.50 -7.27 16.48
N GLY A 199 14.74 -7.45 16.93
CA GLY A 199 15.20 -7.00 18.22
C GLY A 199 15.39 -5.48 18.30
N ALA A 200 15.68 -4.97 19.51
CA ALA A 200 16.01 -3.57 19.70
C ALA A 200 17.26 -3.20 18.88
N GLY A 201 17.23 -2.04 18.25
CA GLY A 201 18.35 -1.57 17.43
C GLY A 201 17.98 -0.49 16.43
N THR A 202 18.97 -0.07 15.65
CA THR A 202 18.79 0.91 14.59
C THR A 202 18.57 0.19 13.25
N TYR A 203 17.51 0.58 12.58
CA TYR A 203 17.10 0.02 11.31
C TYR A 203 17.06 1.10 10.23
N ARG A 204 17.16 0.65 8.99
CA ARG A 204 16.99 1.50 7.81
C ARG A 204 15.92 0.89 6.94
N PHE A 205 15.14 1.74 6.32
CA PHE A 205 14.21 1.30 5.29
C PHE A 205 14.36 2.14 4.03
N ARG A 206 14.03 1.52 2.89
CA ARG A 206 13.94 2.18 1.60
C ARG A 206 12.78 1.62 0.81
N PHE A 207 12.19 2.45 -0.03
CA PHE A 207 11.22 1.98 -1.01
C PHE A 207 11.92 1.47 -2.26
N VAL A 208 11.33 0.42 -2.85
CA VAL A 208 11.78 -0.19 -4.10
C VAL A 208 10.61 -0.28 -5.07
N MET A 209 10.88 -0.09 -6.37
CA MET A 209 9.90 -0.24 -7.43
C MET A 209 10.55 -0.95 -8.63
N GLY A 210 9.90 -2.02 -9.12
CA GLY A 210 10.45 -2.81 -10.23
C GLY A 210 11.85 -3.35 -9.98
N GLY A 211 12.19 -3.67 -8.71
CA GLY A 211 13.50 -4.19 -8.31
C GLY A 211 14.60 -3.13 -8.15
N LYS A 212 14.30 -1.85 -8.40
CA LYS A 212 15.23 -0.72 -8.23
C LYS A 212 14.90 0.07 -6.97
N ASP A 213 15.92 0.61 -6.30
CA ASP A 213 15.74 1.51 -5.18
C ASP A 213 15.11 2.81 -5.67
N LEU A 214 14.00 3.18 -5.05
CA LEU A 214 13.24 4.40 -5.37
C LEU A 214 13.61 5.56 -4.44
N THR A 215 14.09 5.24 -3.25
CA THR A 215 14.49 6.21 -2.22
C THR A 215 15.85 5.85 -1.65
N GLU A 216 16.47 6.81 -0.99
CA GLU A 216 17.60 6.56 -0.11
C GLU A 216 17.16 5.87 1.18
N ASP A 217 18.14 5.45 2.01
CA ASP A 217 17.88 4.86 3.31
C ASP A 217 17.36 5.90 4.31
N LEU A 218 16.25 5.61 4.92
CA LEU A 218 15.67 6.35 6.04
C LEU A 218 15.82 5.53 7.32
N VAL A 219 16.09 6.19 8.42
CA VAL A 219 16.44 5.54 9.71
C VAL A 219 15.24 5.55 10.64
N PHE A 220 15.04 4.45 11.35
CA PHE A 220 14.12 4.35 12.49
C PHE A 220 14.71 3.43 13.57
N VAL A 221 14.15 3.49 14.77
CA VAL A 221 14.63 2.73 15.93
C VAL A 221 13.55 1.73 16.36
N VAL A 222 13.99 0.52 16.69
CA VAL A 222 13.18 -0.49 17.40
C VAL A 222 13.68 -0.55 18.83
N GLY A 223 12.80 -0.33 19.82
CA GLY A 223 13.21 -0.27 21.22
C GLY A 223 12.09 -0.43 22.24
#